data_ff5fbd0ed447728b0689de0449a4728e
#
_entry.id   ff5fbd0ed447728b0689de0449a4728e
#
_cell.length_a   1.000
_cell.length_b   1.000
_cell.length_c   1.000
_cell.angle_alpha   90.00
_cell.angle_beta   90.00
_cell.angle_gamma   90.00
#
_symmetry.space_group_name_H-M   'P 1'
#
loop_
_entity.id
_entity.type
_entity.pdbx_description
1 polymer ?
#
loop_
_entity_poly.entity_id
_entity_poly.type
_entity_poly.pdbx_seq_one_letter_code
_entity_poly.pdbx_strand_id
1 'polypeptide(L)' 'MKKFSMPADKKIDPTIVSVNCIFCGESYEIEANASDLMKWNMGEYIQNAIPYQSVDARELLISRICSKCF' A
#
# COMPACT_ATOMS: atom_id res chain seq x y z
N MET A 1 -11.42 -5.06 9.24
CA MET A 1 -10.66 -4.19 8.31
C MET A 1 -9.34 -3.79 8.95
N LYS A 2 -8.25 -3.92 8.23
CA LYS A 2 -6.92 -3.51 8.70
C LYS A 2 -6.45 -2.27 7.96
N LYS A 3 -5.70 -1.43 8.66
CA LYS A 3 -5.19 -0.21 8.09
C LYS A 3 -3.68 -0.14 8.23
N PHE A 4 -3.00 0.15 7.14
CA PHE A 4 -1.56 0.40 7.12
C PHE A 4 -1.35 1.91 7.05
N SER A 5 -1.06 2.51 8.22
CA SER A 5 -0.81 3.94 8.32
C SER A 5 0.63 4.26 7.95
N MET A 6 0.87 5.46 7.45
CA MET A 6 2.22 5.92 7.15
C MET A 6 2.71 6.84 8.27
N PRO A 7 4.05 6.98 8.44
CA PRO A 7 4.60 7.90 9.43
C PRO A 7 4.17 9.34 9.17
N ALA A 8 3.85 10.07 10.24
CA ALA A 8 3.37 11.45 10.13
C ALA A 8 4.39 12.38 9.45
N ASP A 9 5.68 12.14 9.67
CA ASP A 9 6.76 12.95 9.10
C ASP A 9 6.96 12.72 7.60
N LYS A 10 6.34 11.68 7.04
CA LYS A 10 6.42 11.36 5.62
C LYS A 10 5.19 11.83 4.84
N LYS A 11 4.16 12.32 5.52
CA LYS A 11 2.91 12.74 4.87
C LYS A 11 3.11 14.04 4.10
N ILE A 12 2.83 14.00 2.81
CA ILE A 12 2.86 15.18 1.93
C ILE A 12 1.45 15.39 1.36
N ASP A 13 0.94 14.39 0.65
CA ASP A 13 -0.42 14.39 0.09
C ASP A 13 -1.06 13.01 0.33
N PRO A 14 -1.27 12.62 1.61
CA PRO A 14 -1.70 11.27 1.94
C PRO A 14 -3.07 10.96 1.37
N THR A 15 -3.22 9.72 0.89
CA THR A 15 -4.49 9.19 0.42
C THR A 15 -4.62 7.74 0.89
N ILE A 16 -5.82 7.20 0.82
CA ILE A 16 -6.10 5.84 1.22
C ILE A 16 -6.43 5.00 0.01
N VAL A 17 -5.74 3.86 -0.12
CA VAL A 17 -6.03 2.87 -1.16
C VAL A 17 -6.71 1.69 -0.49
N SER A 18 -7.90 1.34 -0.95
CA SER A 18 -8.64 0.18 -0.44
C SER A 18 -8.32 -1.04 -1.29
N VAL A 19 -7.92 -2.13 -0.64
CA VAL A 19 -7.57 -3.38 -1.32
C VAL A 19 -8.25 -4.53 -0.59
N ASN A 20 -8.85 -5.44 -1.35
CA ASN A 20 -9.40 -6.67 -0.80
C ASN A 20 -8.53 -7.85 -1.21
N CYS A 21 -8.19 -8.72 -0.24
CA CYS A 21 -7.47 -9.95 -0.55
C CYS A 21 -8.33 -10.83 -1.45
N ILE A 22 -7.77 -11.28 -2.56
CA ILE A 22 -8.51 -12.07 -3.54
C ILE A 22 -8.79 -13.50 -3.06
N PHE A 23 -8.09 -13.95 -2.01
CA PHE A 23 -8.29 -15.30 -1.46
C PHE A 23 -9.25 -15.33 -0.28
N CYS A 24 -9.02 -14.49 0.73
CA CYS A 24 -9.84 -14.52 1.94
C CYS A 24 -10.92 -13.42 1.97
N GLY A 25 -10.87 -12.45 1.05
CA GLY A 25 -11.86 -11.37 1.00
C GLY A 25 -11.69 -10.30 2.07
N GLU A 26 -10.64 -10.38 2.89
CA GLU A 26 -10.38 -9.39 3.93
C GLU A 26 -10.11 -8.01 3.32
N SER A 27 -10.67 -6.96 3.92
CA SER A 27 -10.47 -5.59 3.44
C SER A 27 -9.31 -4.93 4.15
N TYR A 28 -8.52 -4.18 3.39
CA TYR A 28 -7.35 -3.45 3.89
C TYR A 28 -7.37 -2.04 3.34
N GLU A 29 -6.88 -1.10 4.16
CA GLU A 29 -6.67 0.28 3.74
C GLU A 29 -5.20 0.60 3.89
N ILE A 30 -4.58 1.13 2.83
CA ILE A 30 -3.15 1.44 2.80
C ILE A 30 -3.00 2.94 2.57
N GLU A 31 -2.36 3.61 3.51
CA GLU A 31 -2.11 5.04 3.41
C GLU A 31 -0.78 5.28 2.70
N ALA A 32 -0.80 6.15 1.69
CA ALA A 32 0.41 6.53 0.96
C ALA A 32 0.20 7.91 0.35
N ASN A 33 1.29 8.59 0.00
CA ASN A 33 1.19 9.86 -0.70
C ASN A 33 0.71 9.62 -2.13
N ALA A 34 -0.24 10.44 -2.59
CA ALA A 34 -0.77 10.32 -3.94
C ALA A 34 0.32 10.49 -4.99
N SER A 35 1.27 11.40 -4.78
CA SER A 35 2.39 11.62 -5.68
C SER A 35 3.28 10.37 -5.79
N ASP A 36 3.47 9.65 -4.68
CA ASP A 36 4.27 8.43 -4.65
C ASP A 36 3.55 7.28 -5.37
N LEU A 37 2.24 7.20 -5.22
CA LEU A 37 1.43 6.22 -5.95
C LEU A 37 1.48 6.48 -7.45
N MET A 38 1.52 7.76 -7.85
CA MET A 38 1.67 8.13 -9.25
C MET A 38 3.03 7.68 -9.80
N LYS A 39 4.11 7.85 -9.04
CA LYS A 39 5.43 7.37 -9.43
C LYS A 39 5.43 5.87 -9.70
N TRP A 40 4.77 5.10 -8.82
CA TRP A 40 4.64 3.67 -9.00
C TRP A 40 3.86 3.36 -10.28
N ASN A 41 2.76 4.06 -10.50
CA ASN A 41 1.94 3.89 -11.70
C ASN A 41 2.71 4.22 -12.98
N MET A 42 3.71 5.08 -12.89
CA MET A 42 4.57 5.47 -14.02
C MET A 42 5.74 4.52 -14.26
N GLY A 43 5.85 3.44 -13.50
CA GLY A 43 6.87 2.43 -13.69
C GLY A 43 7.95 2.35 -12.61
N GLU A 44 7.88 3.19 -11.58
CA GLU A 44 8.82 3.13 -10.47
C GLU A 44 8.57 1.86 -9.65
N TYR A 45 9.65 1.29 -9.09
CA TYR A 45 9.50 0.17 -8.17
C TYR A 45 8.77 0.61 -6.92
N ILE A 46 7.84 -0.23 -6.42
CA ILE A 46 7.01 0.14 -5.29
C ILE A 46 7.85 0.40 -4.02
N GLN A 47 8.96 -0.34 -3.83
CA GLN A 47 9.84 -0.12 -2.68
C GLN A 47 10.55 1.23 -2.74
N ASN A 48 10.66 1.82 -3.92
CA ASN A 48 11.24 3.15 -4.10
C ASN A 48 10.16 4.23 -4.03
N ALA A 49 8.95 3.91 -4.47
CA ALA A 49 7.83 4.85 -4.48
C ALA A 49 7.25 5.06 -3.08
N ILE A 50 7.04 3.96 -2.35
CA ILE A 50 6.47 4.02 -0.98
C ILE A 50 7.35 3.25 0.02
N PRO A 51 8.61 3.70 0.23
CA PRO A 51 9.54 2.97 1.11
C PRO A 51 9.14 3.01 2.58
N TYR A 52 8.27 3.94 2.97
CA TYR A 52 7.80 4.09 4.35
C TYR A 52 6.74 3.06 4.73
N GLN A 53 6.16 2.34 3.78
CA GLN A 53 5.20 1.30 4.06
C GLN A 53 5.89 -0.05 4.26
N SER A 54 5.25 -0.94 5.02
CA SER A 54 5.78 -2.27 5.31
C SER A 54 5.80 -3.13 4.04
N VAL A 55 6.59 -4.21 4.11
CA VAL A 55 6.62 -5.21 3.03
C VAL A 55 5.23 -5.78 2.80
N ASP A 56 4.48 -6.08 3.87
CA ASP A 56 3.13 -6.63 3.77
C ASP A 56 2.19 -5.69 2.99
N ALA A 57 2.25 -4.39 3.29
CA ALA A 57 1.41 -3.41 2.60
C ALA A 57 1.77 -3.31 1.12
N ARG A 58 3.07 -3.30 0.81
CA ARG A 58 3.54 -3.22 -0.57
C ARG A 58 3.16 -4.46 -1.37
N GLU A 59 3.32 -5.66 -0.78
CA GLU A 59 2.93 -6.91 -1.42
C GLU A 59 1.42 -6.95 -1.70
N LEU A 60 0.62 -6.46 -0.75
CA LEU A 60 -0.83 -6.40 -0.91
C LEU A 60 -1.22 -5.51 -2.10
N LEU A 61 -0.52 -4.40 -2.30
CA LEU A 61 -0.76 -3.53 -3.45
C LEU A 61 -0.40 -4.20 -4.77
N ILE A 62 0.68 -4.98 -4.79
CA ILE A 62 1.17 -5.65 -6.01
C ILE A 62 0.30 -6.85 -6.36
N SER A 63 0.14 -7.77 -5.41
CA SER A 63 -0.48 -9.08 -5.67
C SER A 63 -1.94 -9.15 -5.27
N ARG A 64 -2.40 -8.24 -4.43
CA ARG A 64 -3.74 -8.24 -3.84
C ARG A 64 -4.00 -9.49 -3.01
N ILE A 65 -2.93 -10.02 -2.42
CA ILE A 65 -2.96 -11.18 -1.54
C ILE A 65 -2.41 -10.74 -0.20
N CYS A 66 -3.18 -10.96 0.89
CA CYS A 66 -2.73 -10.58 2.21
C CYS A 66 -1.64 -11.55 2.71
N SER A 67 -0.88 -11.13 3.73
CA SER A 67 0.22 -11.93 4.25
C SER A 67 -0.21 -13.29 4.78
N LYS A 68 -1.45 -13.41 5.24
CA LYS A 68 -2.00 -14.68 5.72
C LYS A 68 -2.20 -15.69 4.59
N CYS A 69 -2.48 -15.21 3.39
CA CYS A 69 -2.77 -16.05 2.22
C CYS A 69 -1.55 -16.23 1.33
N PHE A 70 -0.54 -15.42 1.54
CA PHE A 70 0.66 -15.41 0.69
C PHE A 70 1.64 -16.56 1.02
#